data_04f5d1d09856d1ead770cc6187914efb
#
_entry.id   04f5d1d09856d1ead770cc6187914efb
#
_cell.length_a   1.000
_cell.length_b   1.000
_cell.length_c   1.000
_cell.angle_alpha   90.00
_cell.angle_beta   90.00
_cell.angle_gamma   90.00
#
_symmetry.space_group_name_H-M   'P 1'
#
loop_
_entity.id
_entity.type
_entity.pdbx_description
1 polymer ?
#
loop_
_entity_poly.entity_id
_entity_poly.type
_entity_poly.pdbx_seq_one_letter_code
_entity_poly.pdbx_strand_id
1 'polypeptide(L)'
;MAMQTVRDVMTTNVVYLPSEATLAEAARTMREQDIGDVVVADGPELSGLVTDRDIVVRAVAERCDPAATTIGEILSKNLVTVRPEDSIQSVALLMRDQAVRRVLVCDDSNGLVGIVSIGDLAEEIDPDSVLGGISKAEPNT
;
A
#
# COMPACT_ATOMS: atom_id res chain seq x y z
N MET A 1 3.69 -26.22 -14.38
CA MET A 1 4.18 -24.90 -14.05
C MET A 1 3.44 -24.38 -12.82
N ALA A 2 4.17 -24.05 -11.79
CA ALA A 2 3.54 -23.56 -10.56
C ALA A 2 2.91 -22.20 -10.81
N MET A 3 1.66 -22.02 -10.32
CA MET A 3 1.02 -20.71 -10.36
C MET A 3 1.74 -19.79 -9.40
N GLN A 4 1.95 -18.54 -9.81
CA GLN A 4 2.50 -17.55 -8.93
C GLN A 4 1.50 -17.16 -7.86
N THR A 5 2.01 -16.96 -6.66
CA THR A 5 1.21 -16.55 -5.53
C THR A 5 1.59 -15.13 -5.13
N VAL A 6 0.78 -14.57 -4.26
CA VAL A 6 1.02 -13.24 -3.69
C VAL A 6 2.41 -13.15 -3.06
N ARG A 7 2.87 -14.23 -2.40
CA ARG A 7 4.19 -14.28 -1.77
C ARG A 7 5.31 -13.92 -2.75
N ASP A 8 5.16 -14.32 -4.01
CA ASP A 8 6.19 -14.11 -5.04
C ASP A 8 6.30 -12.66 -5.50
N VAL A 9 5.25 -11.86 -5.30
CA VAL A 9 5.17 -10.50 -5.83
C VAL A 9 5.04 -9.43 -4.77
N MET A 10 4.74 -9.79 -3.52
CA MET A 10 4.51 -8.82 -2.48
C MET A 10 5.78 -8.08 -2.08
N THR A 11 5.62 -6.82 -1.66
CA THR A 11 6.68 -6.06 -1.02
C THR A 11 6.71 -6.41 0.45
N THR A 12 7.86 -6.89 0.94
CA THR A 12 8.00 -7.31 2.33
C THR A 12 8.55 -6.23 3.25
N ASN A 13 9.18 -5.20 2.67
CA ASN A 13 9.73 -4.09 3.44
C ASN A 13 8.64 -3.06 3.74
N VAL A 14 7.72 -3.43 4.63
CA VAL A 14 6.57 -2.59 4.98
C VAL A 14 7.00 -1.52 5.98
N VAL A 15 6.62 -0.27 5.71
CA VAL A 15 6.93 0.86 6.58
C VAL A 15 5.70 1.19 7.42
N TYR A 16 5.89 1.29 8.72
CA TYR A 16 4.83 1.54 9.70
C TYR A 16 5.02 2.90 10.36
N LEU A 17 3.91 3.59 10.62
CA LEU A 17 3.89 4.79 11.44
C LEU A 17 2.70 4.72 12.40
N PRO A 18 2.81 5.33 13.59
CA PRO A 18 1.67 5.41 14.50
C PRO A 18 0.63 6.41 13.99
N SER A 19 -0.61 6.27 14.42
CA SER A 19 -1.70 7.15 13.98
C SER A 19 -1.48 8.61 14.37
N GLU A 20 -0.70 8.88 15.40
CA GLU A 20 -0.37 10.23 15.86
C GLU A 20 0.76 10.90 15.06
N ALA A 21 1.42 10.19 14.16
CA ALA A 21 2.42 10.81 13.27
C ALA A 21 1.76 11.88 12.41
N THR A 22 2.49 12.96 12.16
CA THR A 22 1.95 14.05 11.36
C THR A 22 2.01 13.74 9.87
N LEU A 23 1.22 14.48 9.09
CA LEU A 23 1.27 14.38 7.63
C LEU A 23 2.67 14.66 7.10
N ALA A 24 3.34 15.66 7.69
CA ALA A 24 4.72 16.01 7.30
C ALA A 24 5.69 14.87 7.54
N GLU A 25 5.55 14.17 8.68
CA GLU A 25 6.38 13.01 8.98
C GLU A 25 6.14 11.88 7.98
N ALA A 26 4.87 11.62 7.65
CA ALA A 26 4.52 10.59 6.68
C ALA A 26 5.07 10.93 5.28
N ALA A 27 4.90 12.18 4.86
CA ALA A 27 5.41 12.64 3.57
C ALA A 27 6.93 12.51 3.50
N ARG A 28 7.63 12.88 4.57
CA ARG A 28 9.09 12.75 4.64
C ARG A 28 9.51 11.28 4.56
N THR A 29 8.81 10.40 5.27
CA THR A 29 9.08 8.97 5.22
C THR A 29 8.90 8.42 3.81
N MET A 30 7.84 8.82 3.13
CA MET A 30 7.59 8.41 1.75
C MET A 30 8.71 8.87 0.83
N ARG A 31 9.18 10.10 1.01
CA ARG A 31 10.29 10.63 0.21
C ARG A 31 11.59 9.89 0.47
N GLU A 32 11.93 9.68 1.73
CA GLU A 32 13.19 9.04 2.11
C GLU A 32 13.23 7.57 1.73
N GLN A 33 12.10 6.87 1.80
CA GLN A 33 11.99 5.46 1.46
C GLN A 33 11.60 5.22 0.00
N ASP A 34 11.26 6.29 -0.72
CA ASP A 34 10.83 6.23 -2.12
C ASP A 34 9.59 5.33 -2.28
N ILE A 35 8.60 5.55 -1.44
CA ILE A 35 7.36 4.77 -1.40
C ILE A 35 6.15 5.70 -1.43
N GLY A 36 5.00 5.16 -1.84
CA GLY A 36 3.75 5.91 -1.93
C GLY A 36 2.71 5.56 -0.89
N ASP A 37 3.07 4.75 0.10
CA ASP A 37 2.15 4.36 1.16
C ASP A 37 2.88 4.03 2.45
N VAL A 38 2.19 4.18 3.57
CA VAL A 38 2.66 3.73 4.87
C VAL A 38 1.51 3.03 5.58
N VAL A 39 1.84 1.99 6.33
CA VAL A 39 0.86 1.29 7.15
C VAL A 39 0.77 2.01 8.49
N VAL A 40 -0.45 2.27 8.94
CA VAL A 40 -0.69 2.92 10.23
C VAL A 40 -1.03 1.84 11.24
N ALA A 41 -0.19 1.73 12.26
CA ALA A 41 -0.37 0.72 13.30
C ALA A 41 -0.04 1.32 14.66
N ASP A 42 -0.88 1.04 15.64
CA ASP A 42 -0.70 1.47 17.02
C ASP A 42 -0.44 0.22 17.86
N GLY A 43 0.84 -0.04 18.13
CA GLY A 43 1.26 -1.30 18.75
C GLY A 43 0.95 -2.48 17.84
N PRO A 44 0.33 -3.55 18.35
CA PRO A 44 -0.03 -4.71 17.52
C PRO A 44 -1.27 -4.47 16.66
N GLU A 45 -1.97 -3.36 16.86
CA GLU A 45 -3.23 -3.10 16.18
C GLU A 45 -3.01 -2.35 14.87
N LEU A 46 -3.51 -2.94 13.78
CA LEU A 46 -3.46 -2.36 12.46
C LEU A 46 -4.60 -1.37 12.31
N SER A 47 -4.28 -0.08 12.16
CA SER A 47 -5.29 0.99 12.11
C SER A 47 -5.73 1.32 10.69
N GLY A 48 -4.83 1.25 9.73
CA GLY A 48 -5.19 1.60 8.35
C GLY A 48 -3.98 1.78 7.46
N LEU A 49 -4.22 2.43 6.33
CA LEU A 49 -3.21 2.70 5.32
C LEU A 49 -3.34 4.15 4.89
N VAL A 50 -2.21 4.82 4.71
CA VAL A 50 -2.17 6.18 4.16
C VAL A 50 -1.31 6.17 2.91
N THR A 51 -1.85 6.72 1.83
CA THR A 51 -1.13 6.86 0.57
C THR A 51 -0.79 8.32 0.32
N ASP A 52 0.14 8.55 -0.61
CA ASP A 52 0.45 9.91 -1.08
C ASP A 52 -0.80 10.58 -1.66
N ARG A 53 -1.66 9.82 -2.35
CA ARG A 53 -2.93 10.34 -2.85
C ARG A 53 -3.86 10.77 -1.71
N ASP A 54 -3.92 10.02 -0.62
CA ASP A 54 -4.73 10.38 0.56
C ASP A 54 -4.28 11.73 1.11
N ILE A 55 -2.97 11.95 1.19
CA ILE A 55 -2.42 13.21 1.70
C ILE A 55 -2.86 14.37 0.81
N VAL A 56 -2.77 14.20 -0.51
CA VAL A 56 -3.16 15.26 -1.45
C VAL A 56 -4.67 15.51 -1.41
N VAL A 57 -5.48 14.46 -1.52
CA VAL A 57 -6.93 14.58 -1.73
C VAL A 57 -7.67 14.86 -0.42
N ARG A 58 -7.23 14.28 0.68
CA ARG A 58 -7.94 14.38 1.96
C ARG A 58 -7.37 15.43 2.90
N ALA A 59 -6.11 15.84 2.68
CA ALA A 59 -5.46 16.79 3.56
C ALA A 59 -5.14 18.11 2.86
N VAL A 60 -4.39 18.07 1.77
CA VAL A 60 -4.00 19.31 1.07
C VAL A 60 -5.23 20.01 0.50
N ALA A 61 -6.15 19.26 -0.12
CA ALA A 61 -7.37 19.83 -0.68
C ALA A 61 -8.26 20.48 0.38
N GLU A 62 -8.22 19.97 1.61
CA GLU A 62 -8.99 20.51 2.73
C GLU A 62 -8.21 21.54 3.54
N ARG A 63 -7.02 21.95 3.06
CA ARG A 63 -6.15 22.95 3.67
C ARG A 63 -5.69 22.58 5.08
N CYS A 64 -5.53 21.30 5.35
CA CYS A 64 -5.00 20.84 6.62
C CYS A 64 -3.55 21.26 6.79
N ASP A 65 -3.16 21.64 8.01
CA ASP A 65 -1.78 21.95 8.33
C ASP A 65 -0.98 20.63 8.45
N PRO A 66 -0.02 20.37 7.57
CA PRO A 66 0.72 19.11 7.62
C PRO A 66 1.57 18.93 8.88
N ALA A 67 1.91 20.00 9.57
CA ALA A 67 2.68 19.93 10.81
C ALA A 67 1.80 19.63 12.03
N ALA A 68 0.49 19.84 11.92
CA ALA A 68 -0.44 19.68 13.03
C ALA A 68 -1.43 18.54 12.83
N THR A 69 -1.73 18.19 11.57
CA THR A 69 -2.71 17.14 11.27
C THR A 69 -2.02 15.78 11.30
N THR A 70 -2.66 14.80 11.95
CA THR A 70 -2.10 13.45 12.06
C THR A 70 -2.62 12.56 10.93
N ILE A 71 -1.85 11.50 10.63
CA ILE A 71 -2.27 10.54 9.62
C ILE A 71 -3.50 9.75 10.06
N GLY A 72 -3.72 9.61 11.36
CA GLY A 72 -4.93 8.98 11.90
C GLY A 72 -6.21 9.69 11.49
N GLU A 73 -6.14 11.00 11.20
CA GLU A 73 -7.30 11.78 10.78
C GLU A 73 -7.70 11.55 9.32
N ILE A 74 -6.76 11.07 8.49
CA ILE A 74 -7.03 10.92 7.05
C ILE A 74 -6.86 9.50 6.54
N LEU A 75 -6.50 8.56 7.40
CA LEU A 75 -6.20 7.19 6.96
C LEU A 75 -7.43 6.51 6.37
N SER A 76 -7.18 5.57 5.46
CA SER A 76 -8.20 4.68 4.94
C SER A 76 -8.33 3.48 5.88
N LYS A 77 -9.53 3.27 6.41
CA LYS A 77 -9.84 2.15 7.30
C LYS A 77 -10.41 0.95 6.54
N ASN A 78 -10.72 1.13 5.27
CA ASN A 78 -11.29 0.08 4.43
C ASN A 78 -10.18 -0.80 3.88
N LEU A 79 -9.63 -1.65 4.74
CA LEU A 79 -8.51 -2.51 4.42
C LEU A 79 -9.00 -3.82 3.81
N VAL A 80 -8.40 -4.18 2.69
CA VAL A 80 -8.60 -5.47 2.05
C VAL A 80 -7.35 -6.31 2.29
N THR A 81 -7.53 -7.50 2.84
CA THR A 81 -6.41 -8.38 3.16
C THR A 81 -6.49 -9.66 2.35
N VAL A 82 -5.33 -10.20 2.01
CA VAL A 82 -5.19 -11.47 1.30
C VAL A 82 -4.13 -12.31 2.01
N ARG A 83 -4.00 -13.55 1.58
CA ARG A 83 -3.04 -14.50 2.15
C ARG A 83 -1.84 -14.65 1.23
N PRO A 84 -0.67 -15.00 1.77
CA PRO A 84 0.51 -15.21 0.92
C PRO A 84 0.32 -16.31 -0.12
N GLU A 85 -0.54 -17.28 0.14
CA GLU A 85 -0.79 -18.43 -0.74
C GLU A 85 -1.82 -18.12 -1.84
N ASP A 86 -2.49 -17.00 -1.77
CA ASP A 86 -3.50 -16.64 -2.76
C ASP A 86 -2.84 -16.43 -4.13
N SER A 87 -3.56 -16.83 -5.19
CA SER A 87 -3.04 -16.64 -6.55
C SER A 87 -3.10 -15.17 -6.94
N ILE A 88 -2.16 -14.74 -7.79
CA ILE A 88 -2.15 -13.35 -8.26
C ILE A 88 -3.41 -13.04 -9.07
N GLN A 89 -3.97 -14.02 -9.78
CA GLN A 89 -5.20 -13.83 -10.53
C GLN A 89 -6.39 -13.56 -9.60
N SER A 90 -6.51 -14.31 -8.50
CA SER A 90 -7.60 -14.10 -7.55
C SER A 90 -7.50 -12.73 -6.87
N VAL A 91 -6.27 -12.28 -6.60
CA VAL A 91 -6.04 -10.97 -5.99
C VAL A 91 -6.36 -9.84 -6.97
N ALA A 92 -6.00 -10.01 -8.25
CA ALA A 92 -6.34 -9.03 -9.28
C ALA A 92 -7.86 -8.87 -9.39
N LEU A 93 -8.61 -9.97 -9.36
CA LEU A 93 -10.07 -9.94 -9.40
C LEU A 93 -10.64 -9.26 -8.15
N LEU A 94 -10.07 -9.54 -6.98
CA LEU A 94 -10.49 -8.93 -5.73
C LEU A 94 -10.26 -7.42 -5.75
N MET A 95 -9.11 -6.97 -6.24
CA MET A 95 -8.82 -5.53 -6.37
C MET A 95 -9.82 -4.85 -7.29
N ARG A 96 -10.18 -5.50 -8.40
CA ARG A 96 -11.16 -4.96 -9.33
C ARG A 96 -12.53 -4.87 -8.65
N ASP A 97 -12.96 -5.94 -8.00
CA ASP A 97 -14.30 -6.01 -7.40
C ASP A 97 -14.44 -5.05 -6.22
N GLN A 98 -13.38 -4.85 -5.45
CA GLN A 98 -13.36 -3.94 -4.31
C GLN A 98 -12.93 -2.52 -4.68
N ALA A 99 -12.54 -2.29 -5.94
CA ALA A 99 -12.07 -1.00 -6.44
C ALA A 99 -10.90 -0.45 -5.61
N VAL A 100 -9.96 -1.32 -5.25
CA VAL A 100 -8.76 -0.93 -4.49
C VAL A 100 -7.51 -1.17 -5.32
N ARG A 101 -6.46 -0.41 -5.05
CA ARG A 101 -5.20 -0.49 -5.79
C ARG A 101 -4.09 -1.16 -4.98
N ARG A 102 -4.33 -1.41 -3.71
CA ARG A 102 -3.38 -2.06 -2.81
C ARG A 102 -4.14 -2.98 -1.89
N VAL A 103 -3.51 -4.10 -1.55
CA VAL A 103 -4.04 -5.02 -0.54
C VAL A 103 -2.92 -5.36 0.43
N LEU A 104 -3.31 -5.65 1.65
CA LEU A 104 -2.38 -6.08 2.69
C LEU A 104 -2.31 -7.61 2.68
N VAL A 105 -1.12 -8.14 2.90
CA VAL A 105 -0.90 -9.58 2.95
C VAL A 105 -0.67 -9.98 4.40
N CYS A 106 -1.56 -10.82 4.91
CA CYS A 106 -1.50 -11.29 6.30
C CYS A 106 -1.37 -12.80 6.34
N ASP A 107 -0.57 -13.29 7.29
CA ASP A 107 -0.38 -14.73 7.47
C ASP A 107 -1.50 -15.33 8.35
N ASP A 108 -1.35 -16.62 8.70
CA ASP A 108 -2.36 -17.36 9.46
C ASP A 108 -2.62 -16.78 10.86
N SER A 109 -1.64 -16.09 11.42
CA SER A 109 -1.77 -15.45 12.73
C SER A 109 -2.29 -14.02 12.62
N ASN A 110 -2.73 -13.60 11.42
CA ASN A 110 -3.19 -12.26 11.09
C ASN A 110 -2.09 -11.21 11.22
N GLY A 111 -0.82 -11.66 11.18
CA GLY A 111 0.32 -10.76 11.12
C GLY A 111 0.54 -10.25 9.71
N LEU A 112 0.77 -8.94 9.57
CA LEU A 112 1.05 -8.34 8.28
C LEU A 112 2.44 -8.77 7.82
N VAL A 113 2.52 -9.35 6.62
CA VAL A 113 3.79 -9.84 6.05
C VAL A 113 4.18 -9.12 4.77
N GLY A 114 3.27 -8.38 4.16
CA GLY A 114 3.59 -7.66 2.93
C GLY A 114 2.45 -6.81 2.42
N ILE A 115 2.72 -6.11 1.32
CA ILE A 115 1.73 -5.30 0.59
C ILE A 115 1.87 -5.63 -0.89
N VAL A 116 0.75 -5.70 -1.60
CA VAL A 116 0.72 -5.87 -3.04
C VAL A 116 -0.02 -4.68 -3.65
N SER A 117 0.61 -4.04 -4.64
CA SER A 117 -0.02 -2.98 -5.42
C SER A 117 -0.48 -3.51 -6.77
N ILE A 118 -1.36 -2.74 -7.42
CA ILE A 118 -1.77 -3.08 -8.79
C ILE A 118 -0.58 -3.08 -9.74
N GLY A 119 0.42 -2.22 -9.48
CA GLY A 119 1.66 -2.20 -10.27
C GLY A 119 2.44 -3.49 -10.16
N ASP A 120 2.52 -4.07 -8.96
CA ASP A 120 3.20 -5.34 -8.74
C ASP A 120 2.56 -6.46 -9.56
N LEU A 121 1.23 -6.48 -9.60
CA LEU A 121 0.49 -7.48 -10.36
C LEU A 121 0.66 -7.28 -11.87
N ALA A 122 0.69 -6.03 -12.32
CA ALA A 122 0.84 -5.72 -13.74
C ALA A 122 2.19 -6.23 -14.26
N GLU A 123 3.25 -6.10 -13.47
CA GLU A 123 4.57 -6.59 -13.85
C GLU A 123 4.59 -8.10 -14.03
N GLU A 124 3.87 -8.83 -13.19
CA GLU A 124 3.88 -10.30 -13.22
C GLU A 124 2.89 -10.88 -14.23
N ILE A 125 1.72 -10.27 -14.39
CA ILE A 125 0.68 -10.78 -15.30
C ILE A 125 1.05 -10.47 -16.75
N ASP A 126 1.60 -9.27 -16.98
CA ASP A 126 1.97 -8.83 -18.34
C ASP A 126 3.23 -7.96 -18.29
N PRO A 127 4.40 -8.58 -18.05
CA PRO A 127 5.64 -7.83 -17.87
C PRO A 127 6.09 -7.07 -19.12
N ASP A 128 5.60 -7.45 -20.31
CA ASP A 128 5.96 -6.80 -21.56
C ASP A 128 5.00 -5.69 -21.95
N SER A 129 3.95 -5.45 -21.15
CA SER A 129 3.00 -4.37 -21.41
C SER A 129 3.62 -3.02 -21.09
N VAL A 130 3.04 -1.96 -21.66
CA VAL A 130 3.46 -0.60 -21.35
C VAL A 130 3.29 -0.31 -19.86
N LEU A 131 2.18 -0.76 -19.27
CA LEU A 131 1.92 -0.57 -17.84
C LEU A 131 2.95 -1.31 -16.98
N GLY A 132 3.28 -2.56 -17.34
CA GLY A 132 4.30 -3.32 -16.63
C GLY A 132 5.67 -2.65 -16.71
N GLY A 133 6.02 -2.12 -17.89
CA GLY A 133 7.27 -1.39 -18.08
C GLY A 133 7.34 -0.13 -17.22
N ILE A 134 6.26 0.61 -17.12
CA ILE A 134 6.18 1.80 -16.27
C ILE A 134 6.36 1.42 -14.79
N SER A 135 5.72 0.34 -14.36
CA SER A 135 5.82 -0.11 -12.97
C SER A 135 7.22 -0.54 -12.59
N LYS A 136 8.01 -1.04 -13.56
CA LYS A 136 9.39 -1.45 -13.32
C LYS A 136 10.36 -0.28 -13.30
N ALA A 137 9.99 0.85 -13.90
CA ALA A 137 10.84 2.02 -13.95
C ALA A 137 10.98 2.63 -12.56
N GLU A 138 12.15 3.25 -12.29
CA GLU A 138 12.33 3.96 -11.05
C GLU A 138 11.41 5.18 -11.02
N PRO A 139 10.90 5.53 -9.83
CA PRO A 139 10.05 6.71 -9.71
C PRO A 139 10.75 7.97 -10.21
N ASN A 140 10.01 8.78 -10.92
CA ASN A 140 10.51 10.04 -11.45
C ASN A 140 10.15 11.13 -10.44
N THR A 141 11.09 11.47 -9.59
CA THR A 141 10.89 12.46 -8.53
C THR A 141 11.23 13.86 -8.95
#